data_7f655f4a60b76f1bf54f473bcd869771
#
_entry.id   7f655f4a60b76f1bf54f473bcd869771
#
_cell.length_a   1.000
_cell.length_b   1.000
_cell.length_c   1.000
_cell.angle_alpha   90.00
_cell.angle_beta   90.00
_cell.angle_gamma   90.00
#
_symmetry.space_group_name_H-M   'P 1'
#
loop_
_entity.id
_entity.type
_entity.pdbx_description
1 polymer ?
#
loop_
_entity_poly.entity_id
_entity_poly.type
_entity_poly.pdbx_seq_one_letter_code
_entity_poly.pdbx_strand_id
1 'polypeptide(L)'
;MITAFLFDFNGTLMRSPAWMALELRDLPRAALAQLAEAGHIQPRDEHQLTRAEAVFHERRAAAEASHRESSHVDDLTAILKALDLQAAASPDLIAETVAWLHRRCLPTVELMANVPEMLQGLRQLGLRLGIVSNAAFAPFLTWTLERFGILGYFEDIVVSADVAARKPGHEIFRIALNRLGLTESAAAYVGDDFVKDVKAAKELNMRAIWYRPNGSRLPPGESVRPDAVVTSHDQIPPLAAKWLSPLD
;
A
#
# COMPACT_ATOMS: atom_id res chain seq x y z
N MET A 1 -19.62 -13.65 -12.52
CA MET A 1 -18.72 -14.69 -11.94
C MET A 1 -17.43 -14.00 -11.55
N ILE A 2 -16.86 -14.29 -10.36
CA ILE A 2 -15.56 -13.76 -9.94
C ILE A 2 -14.45 -14.44 -10.75
N THR A 3 -13.53 -13.63 -11.28
CA THR A 3 -12.38 -14.11 -12.08
C THR A 3 -11.03 -13.61 -11.53
N ALA A 4 -11.06 -12.65 -10.59
CA ALA A 4 -9.85 -12.11 -10.00
C ALA A 4 -10.01 -11.76 -8.53
N PHE A 5 -8.88 -11.78 -7.81
CA PHE A 5 -8.74 -11.26 -6.46
C PHE A 5 -7.69 -10.15 -6.45
N LEU A 6 -8.07 -9.01 -5.91
CA LEU A 6 -7.18 -7.88 -5.65
C LEU A 6 -6.91 -7.78 -4.16
N PHE A 7 -5.69 -7.51 -3.79
CA PHE A 7 -5.25 -7.47 -2.40
C PHE A 7 -4.71 -6.10 -2.02
N ASP A 8 -5.03 -5.66 -0.82
CA ASP A 8 -4.18 -4.71 -0.13
C ASP A 8 -2.83 -5.36 0.22
N PHE A 9 -1.85 -4.53 0.57
CA PHE A 9 -0.48 -4.99 0.80
C PHE A 9 -0.14 -5.03 2.29
N ASN A 10 -0.03 -3.87 2.95
CA ASN A 10 0.41 -3.81 4.35
C ASN A 10 -0.76 -3.99 5.32
N GLY A 11 -0.62 -4.93 6.25
CA GLY A 11 -1.71 -5.35 7.12
C GLY A 11 -2.48 -6.55 6.56
N THR A 12 -2.37 -6.76 5.23
CA THR A 12 -3.05 -7.86 4.52
C THR A 12 -2.08 -8.95 4.07
N LEU A 13 -1.13 -8.68 3.19
CA LEU A 13 -0.16 -9.69 2.71
C LEU A 13 1.10 -9.72 3.57
N MET A 14 1.50 -8.59 4.10
CA MET A 14 2.70 -8.44 4.92
C MET A 14 2.51 -7.40 6.03
N ARG A 15 3.46 -7.30 6.94
CA ARG A 15 3.58 -6.20 7.89
C ARG A 15 5.03 -5.76 8.03
N SER A 16 5.23 -4.46 8.23
CA SER A 16 6.52 -3.87 8.56
C SER A 16 6.31 -2.58 9.36
N PRO A 17 6.48 -2.62 10.69
CA PRO A 17 6.39 -1.41 11.52
C PRO A 17 7.38 -0.33 11.10
N ALA A 18 8.61 -0.70 10.72
CA ALA A 18 9.63 0.25 10.29
C ALA A 18 9.25 0.96 8.97
N TRP A 19 8.71 0.21 8.00
CA TRP A 19 8.22 0.80 6.75
C TRP A 19 7.02 1.72 7.00
N MET A 20 6.05 1.28 7.83
CA MET A 20 4.92 2.13 8.20
C MET A 20 5.35 3.41 8.94
N ALA A 21 6.36 3.33 9.78
CA ALA A 21 6.92 4.52 10.42
C ALA A 21 7.53 5.50 9.39
N LEU A 22 8.25 4.97 8.40
CA LEU A 22 8.80 5.76 7.29
C LEU A 22 7.69 6.40 6.44
N GLU A 23 6.64 5.63 6.11
CA GLU A 23 5.48 6.11 5.32
C GLU A 23 4.70 7.23 6.02
N LEU A 24 4.65 7.22 7.35
CA LEU A 24 3.75 8.11 8.09
C LEU A 24 4.44 9.28 8.79
N ARG A 25 5.73 9.16 9.15
CA ARG A 25 6.37 10.19 10.01
C ARG A 25 7.89 10.31 9.89
N ASP A 26 8.63 9.19 9.72
CA ASP A 26 10.08 9.19 9.97
C ASP A 26 10.90 9.66 8.75
N LEU A 27 10.29 9.77 7.55
CA LEU A 27 10.97 10.18 6.31
C LEU A 27 11.80 11.47 6.48
N PRO A 28 11.26 12.59 7.07
CA PRO A 28 12.00 13.84 7.10
C PRO A 28 13.33 13.73 7.86
N ARG A 29 13.28 13.21 9.09
CA ARG A 29 14.48 13.07 9.92
C ARG A 29 15.47 12.07 9.34
N ALA A 30 14.97 10.93 8.88
CA ALA A 30 15.81 9.88 8.31
C ALA A 30 16.53 10.34 7.03
N ALA A 31 15.81 11.05 6.15
CA ALA A 31 16.41 11.57 4.91
C ALA A 31 17.43 12.67 5.15
N LEU A 32 17.12 13.63 6.03
CA LEU A 32 18.07 14.69 6.37
C LEU A 32 19.31 14.18 7.10
N ALA A 33 19.15 13.19 7.98
CA ALA A 33 20.28 12.52 8.63
C ALA A 33 21.17 11.79 7.61
N GLN A 34 20.56 11.02 6.69
CA GLN A 34 21.28 10.30 5.64
C GLN A 34 22.06 11.27 4.72
N LEU A 35 21.46 12.37 4.31
CA LEU A 35 22.11 13.38 3.46
C LEU A 35 23.27 14.07 4.20
N ALA A 36 23.13 14.28 5.51
CA ALA A 36 24.21 14.86 6.33
C ALA A 36 25.35 13.87 6.56
N GLU A 37 25.06 12.60 6.87
CA GLU A 37 26.06 11.53 7.01
C GLU A 37 26.83 11.30 5.71
N ALA A 38 26.19 11.43 4.57
CA ALA A 38 26.80 11.36 3.25
C ALA A 38 27.56 12.64 2.83
N GLY A 39 27.54 13.70 3.65
CA GLY A 39 28.27 14.96 3.41
C GLY A 39 27.62 15.89 2.40
N HIS A 40 26.37 15.65 1.99
CA HIS A 40 25.66 16.49 1.02
C HIS A 40 25.08 17.77 1.67
N ILE A 41 24.75 17.71 2.95
CA ILE A 41 24.26 18.85 3.73
C ILE A 41 24.96 18.88 5.10
N GLN A 42 24.89 20.02 5.79
CA GLN A 42 25.27 20.05 7.21
C GLN A 42 24.16 19.42 8.08
N PRO A 43 24.48 18.85 9.25
CA PRO A 43 23.45 18.40 10.21
C PRO A 43 22.45 19.52 10.52
N ARG A 44 21.17 19.14 10.67
CA ARG A 44 20.07 20.08 10.93
C ARG A 44 19.82 20.20 12.41
N ASP A 45 19.51 21.42 12.85
CA ASP A 45 19.03 21.67 14.21
C ASP A 45 17.57 21.24 14.40
N GLU A 46 17.12 21.23 15.65
CA GLU A 46 15.77 20.77 15.98
C GLU A 46 14.66 21.64 15.37
N HIS A 47 14.89 22.94 15.21
CA HIS A 47 13.94 23.84 14.57
C HIS A 47 13.76 23.49 13.07
N GLN A 48 14.85 23.23 12.38
CA GLN A 48 14.83 22.81 10.97
C GLN A 48 14.18 21.43 10.80
N LEU A 49 14.45 20.48 11.72
CA LEU A 49 13.83 19.16 11.71
C LEU A 49 12.31 19.26 11.94
N THR A 50 11.87 20.05 12.91
CA THR A 50 10.44 20.29 13.16
C THR A 50 9.75 20.92 11.93
N ARG A 51 10.42 21.86 11.24
CA ARG A 51 9.91 22.45 10.00
C ARG A 51 9.77 21.39 8.88
N ALA A 52 10.74 20.51 8.74
CA ALA A 52 10.70 19.41 7.78
C ALA A 52 9.52 18.45 8.04
N GLU A 53 9.32 18.08 9.30
CA GLU A 53 8.19 17.25 9.73
C GLU A 53 6.84 17.92 9.45
N ALA A 54 6.72 19.22 9.71
CA ALA A 54 5.49 19.97 9.44
C ALA A 54 5.13 19.94 7.95
N VAL A 55 6.10 20.18 7.06
CA VAL A 55 5.91 20.09 5.61
C VAL A 55 5.46 18.69 5.19
N PHE A 56 6.08 17.66 5.73
CA PHE A 56 5.72 16.27 5.42
C PHE A 56 4.29 15.95 5.86
N HIS A 57 3.94 16.27 7.11
CA HIS A 57 2.61 16.00 7.65
C HIS A 57 1.50 16.75 6.90
N GLU A 58 1.75 18.02 6.52
CA GLU A 58 0.82 18.79 5.68
C GLU A 58 0.56 18.11 4.34
N ARG A 59 1.61 17.63 3.67
CA ARG A 59 1.51 16.92 2.39
C ARG A 59 0.78 15.58 2.54
N ARG A 60 1.08 14.80 3.58
CA ARG A 60 0.35 13.54 3.88
C ARG A 60 -1.13 13.79 4.16
N ALA A 61 -1.46 14.82 4.94
CA ALA A 61 -2.84 15.22 5.21
C ALA A 61 -3.58 15.67 3.94
N ALA A 62 -2.92 16.45 3.08
CA ALA A 62 -3.47 16.87 1.79
C ALA A 62 -3.72 15.68 0.85
N ALA A 63 -2.79 14.71 0.81
CA ALA A 63 -2.94 13.49 0.04
C ALA A 63 -4.14 12.66 0.54
N GLU A 64 -4.30 12.53 1.85
CA GLU A 64 -5.42 11.82 2.44
C GLU A 64 -6.77 12.49 2.15
N ALA A 65 -6.86 13.81 2.32
CA ALA A 65 -8.08 14.58 2.10
C ALA A 65 -8.51 14.62 0.61
N SER A 66 -7.54 14.66 -0.31
CA SER A 66 -7.82 14.73 -1.76
C SER A 66 -7.93 13.37 -2.44
N HIS A 67 -7.61 12.28 -1.77
CA HIS A 67 -7.41 10.95 -2.34
C HIS A 67 -6.38 10.92 -3.49
N ARG A 68 -5.42 11.86 -3.48
CA ARG A 68 -4.34 11.92 -4.45
C ARG A 68 -3.01 11.69 -3.73
N GLU A 69 -2.26 10.71 -4.23
CA GLU A 69 -0.99 10.35 -3.60
C GLU A 69 0.13 11.33 -3.97
N SER A 70 1.05 11.52 -3.03
CA SER A 70 2.34 12.18 -3.22
C SER A 70 3.44 11.16 -2.97
N SER A 71 4.40 11.07 -3.87
CA SER A 71 5.54 10.16 -3.67
C SER A 71 6.48 10.68 -2.58
N HIS A 72 7.23 9.78 -1.93
CA HIS A 72 8.28 10.19 -0.99
C HIS A 72 9.41 10.98 -1.67
N VAL A 73 9.62 10.82 -2.96
CA VAL A 73 10.55 11.65 -3.74
C VAL A 73 10.03 13.09 -3.82
N ASP A 74 8.74 13.28 -4.10
CA ASP A 74 8.10 14.61 -4.09
C ASP A 74 8.08 15.20 -2.68
N ASP A 75 7.85 14.39 -1.65
CA ASP A 75 7.84 14.83 -0.26
C ASP A 75 9.22 15.32 0.18
N LEU A 76 10.29 14.54 -0.10
CA LEU A 76 11.66 14.95 0.21
C LEU A 76 12.08 16.20 -0.59
N THR A 77 11.68 16.29 -1.88
CA THR A 77 11.90 17.48 -2.69
C THR A 77 11.27 18.73 -2.05
N ALA A 78 10.02 18.62 -1.59
CA ALA A 78 9.33 19.72 -0.92
C ALA A 78 9.99 20.10 0.42
N ILE A 79 10.44 19.13 1.19
CA ILE A 79 11.17 19.34 2.46
C ILE A 79 12.47 20.11 2.19
N LEU A 80 13.28 19.67 1.23
CA LEU A 80 14.54 20.33 0.89
C LEU A 80 14.31 21.76 0.42
N LYS A 81 13.27 22.00 -0.39
CA LYS A 81 12.87 23.34 -0.80
C LYS A 81 12.46 24.22 0.39
N ALA A 82 11.68 23.69 1.32
CA ALA A 82 11.26 24.44 2.50
C ALA A 82 12.40 24.80 3.45
N LEU A 83 13.50 24.07 3.39
CA LEU A 83 14.72 24.33 4.18
C LEU A 83 15.80 25.09 3.41
N ASP A 84 15.52 25.60 2.19
CA ASP A 84 16.46 26.25 1.29
C ASP A 84 17.68 25.36 0.91
N LEU A 85 17.45 24.04 0.82
CA LEU A 85 18.47 23.02 0.52
C LEU A 85 18.34 22.42 -0.89
N GLN A 86 17.46 22.95 -1.74
CA GLN A 86 17.18 22.37 -3.06
C GLN A 86 18.40 22.32 -3.99
N ALA A 87 19.41 23.16 -3.76
CA ALA A 87 20.65 23.13 -4.53
C ALA A 87 21.65 22.06 -4.04
N ALA A 88 21.45 21.49 -2.85
CA ALA A 88 22.34 20.52 -2.25
C ALA A 88 22.05 19.08 -2.68
N ALA A 89 20.91 18.81 -3.32
CA ALA A 89 20.53 17.48 -3.73
C ALA A 89 19.92 17.48 -5.14
N SER A 90 20.56 16.78 -6.07
CA SER A 90 20.01 16.53 -7.39
C SER A 90 18.76 15.62 -7.31
N PRO A 91 17.90 15.60 -8.36
CA PRO A 91 16.78 14.67 -8.42
C PRO A 91 17.20 13.20 -8.21
N ASP A 92 18.34 12.78 -8.78
CA ASP A 92 18.87 11.44 -8.64
C ASP A 92 19.26 11.15 -7.18
N LEU A 93 19.95 12.08 -6.51
CA LEU A 93 20.31 11.92 -5.10
C LEU A 93 19.10 11.83 -4.18
N ILE A 94 18.04 12.61 -4.48
CA ILE A 94 16.77 12.53 -3.76
C ILE A 94 16.14 11.13 -3.91
N ALA A 95 16.06 10.64 -5.15
CA ALA A 95 15.52 9.32 -5.46
C ALA A 95 16.35 8.20 -4.81
N GLU A 96 17.68 8.27 -4.86
CA GLU A 96 18.60 7.33 -4.21
C GLU A 96 18.45 7.35 -2.69
N THR A 97 18.31 8.53 -2.08
CA THR A 97 18.12 8.65 -0.63
C THR A 97 16.80 7.99 -0.20
N VAL A 98 15.70 8.24 -0.90
CA VAL A 98 14.41 7.60 -0.63
C VAL A 98 14.51 6.09 -0.81
N ALA A 99 15.10 5.61 -1.90
CA ALA A 99 15.30 4.20 -2.17
C ALA A 99 16.15 3.51 -1.08
N TRP A 100 17.21 4.17 -0.64
CA TRP A 100 18.07 3.67 0.44
C TRP A 100 17.33 3.51 1.77
N LEU A 101 16.51 4.49 2.15
CA LEU A 101 15.69 4.43 3.35
C LEU A 101 14.70 3.25 3.30
N HIS A 102 14.01 3.07 2.18
CA HIS A 102 13.07 1.98 2.00
C HIS A 102 13.76 0.61 2.02
N ARG A 103 14.94 0.48 1.41
CA ARG A 103 15.72 -0.77 1.46
C ARG A 103 16.10 -1.18 2.88
N ARG A 104 16.36 -0.23 3.77
CA ARG A 104 16.64 -0.51 5.18
C ARG A 104 15.45 -1.08 5.93
N CYS A 105 14.23 -0.88 5.43
CA CYS A 105 13.02 -1.48 6.02
C CYS A 105 12.83 -2.95 5.61
N LEU A 106 13.39 -3.40 4.48
CA LEU A 106 13.19 -4.76 3.96
C LEU A 106 13.50 -5.88 4.98
N PRO A 107 14.59 -5.83 5.78
CA PRO A 107 14.86 -6.88 6.76
C PRO A 107 13.78 -7.03 7.83
N THR A 108 12.99 -5.99 8.09
CA THR A 108 11.93 -5.96 9.12
C THR A 108 10.57 -6.38 8.59
N VAL A 109 10.46 -6.69 7.29
CA VAL A 109 9.21 -7.15 6.69
C VAL A 109 8.96 -8.58 7.08
N GLU A 110 7.77 -8.84 7.56
CA GLU A 110 7.23 -10.16 7.84
C GLU A 110 6.05 -10.45 6.91
N LEU A 111 6.08 -11.59 6.24
CA LEU A 111 4.93 -12.07 5.48
C LEU A 111 3.86 -12.55 6.44
N MET A 112 2.59 -12.25 6.16
CA MET A 112 1.49 -12.77 6.96
C MET A 112 1.37 -14.30 6.78
N ALA A 113 0.95 -14.98 7.83
CA ALA A 113 0.83 -16.44 7.83
C ALA A 113 -0.09 -16.94 6.70
N ASN A 114 0.27 -18.04 6.07
CA ASN A 114 -0.48 -18.72 5.01
C ASN A 114 -0.68 -17.89 3.71
N VAL A 115 0.05 -16.80 3.51
CA VAL A 115 -0.03 -16.02 2.27
C VAL A 115 0.42 -16.82 1.05
N PRO A 116 1.58 -17.51 1.03
CA PRO A 116 1.98 -18.29 -0.14
C PRO A 116 0.99 -19.39 -0.49
N GLU A 117 0.48 -20.12 0.51
CA GLU A 117 -0.49 -21.19 0.34
C GLU A 117 -1.84 -20.67 -0.18
N MET A 118 -2.29 -19.53 0.31
CA MET A 118 -3.48 -18.84 -0.18
C MET A 118 -3.33 -18.44 -1.65
N LEU A 119 -2.21 -17.78 -2.01
CA LEU A 119 -1.95 -17.35 -3.39
C LEU A 119 -1.91 -18.57 -4.34
N GLN A 120 -1.23 -19.64 -3.94
CA GLN A 120 -1.19 -20.88 -4.69
C GLN A 120 -2.59 -21.49 -4.86
N GLY A 121 -3.39 -21.56 -3.80
CA GLY A 121 -4.75 -22.07 -3.85
C GLY A 121 -5.67 -21.29 -4.78
N LEU A 122 -5.58 -19.96 -4.77
CA LEU A 122 -6.35 -19.11 -5.68
C LEU A 122 -5.92 -19.30 -7.16
N ARG A 123 -4.62 -19.42 -7.43
CA ARG A 123 -4.12 -19.71 -8.78
C ARG A 123 -4.55 -21.07 -9.27
N GLN A 124 -4.62 -22.09 -8.41
CA GLN A 124 -5.14 -23.42 -8.75
C GLN A 124 -6.63 -23.41 -9.11
N LEU A 125 -7.39 -22.45 -8.57
CA LEU A 125 -8.79 -22.21 -8.96
C LEU A 125 -8.92 -21.43 -10.29
N GLY A 126 -7.82 -21.10 -10.96
CA GLY A 126 -7.81 -20.34 -12.20
C GLY A 126 -8.04 -18.83 -12.03
N LEU A 127 -7.92 -18.31 -10.80
CA LEU A 127 -8.13 -16.90 -10.50
C LEU A 127 -6.90 -16.07 -10.82
N ARG A 128 -7.13 -14.87 -11.34
CA ARG A 128 -6.11 -13.84 -11.57
C ARG A 128 -5.90 -13.04 -10.28
N LEU A 129 -4.67 -12.63 -10.02
CA LEU A 129 -4.32 -11.93 -8.78
C LEU A 129 -3.66 -10.60 -9.08
N GLY A 130 -4.00 -9.57 -8.30
CA GLY A 130 -3.40 -8.25 -8.37
C GLY A 130 -3.26 -7.61 -7.00
N ILE A 131 -2.50 -6.52 -6.93
CA ILE A 131 -2.33 -5.71 -5.72
C ILE A 131 -2.81 -4.29 -5.99
N VAL A 132 -3.51 -3.69 -5.01
CA VAL A 132 -3.86 -2.26 -5.00
C VAL A 132 -3.49 -1.69 -3.64
N SER A 133 -2.41 -0.92 -3.59
CA SER A 133 -1.82 -0.47 -2.34
C SER A 133 -1.66 1.04 -2.27
N ASN A 134 -1.95 1.61 -1.10
CA ASN A 134 -1.48 2.94 -0.75
C ASN A 134 -0.03 2.85 -0.25
N ALA A 135 0.89 3.38 -1.02
CA ALA A 135 2.30 3.49 -0.67
C ALA A 135 2.94 4.67 -1.42
N ALA A 136 3.77 5.42 -0.74
CA ALA A 136 4.44 6.60 -1.31
C ALA A 136 5.74 6.24 -2.07
N PHE A 137 6.14 4.97 -2.09
CA PHE A 137 7.30 4.48 -2.83
C PHE A 137 7.07 3.06 -3.38
N ALA A 138 6.66 2.98 -4.64
CA ALA A 138 6.26 1.73 -5.30
C ALA A 138 7.32 0.63 -5.36
N PRO A 139 8.63 0.92 -5.59
CA PRO A 139 9.63 -0.14 -5.65
C PRO A 139 9.73 -1.01 -4.38
N PHE A 140 9.33 -0.50 -3.21
CA PHE A 140 9.34 -1.27 -1.98
C PHE A 140 8.44 -2.51 -2.04
N LEU A 141 7.29 -2.40 -2.72
CA LEU A 141 6.37 -3.52 -2.88
C LEU A 141 7.03 -4.62 -3.73
N THR A 142 7.58 -4.25 -4.88
CA THR A 142 8.26 -5.19 -5.78
C THR A 142 9.41 -5.91 -5.06
N TRP A 143 10.30 -5.16 -4.40
CA TRP A 143 11.42 -5.74 -3.63
C TRP A 143 10.96 -6.69 -2.53
N THR A 144 9.86 -6.37 -1.86
CA THR A 144 9.28 -7.23 -0.83
C THR A 144 8.75 -8.53 -1.42
N LEU A 145 7.98 -8.44 -2.50
CA LEU A 145 7.39 -9.61 -3.16
C LEU A 145 8.46 -10.52 -3.77
N GLU A 146 9.52 -9.94 -4.35
CA GLU A 146 10.70 -10.68 -4.84
C GLU A 146 11.41 -11.42 -3.70
N ARG A 147 11.66 -10.73 -2.59
CA ARG A 147 12.33 -11.31 -1.42
C ARG A 147 11.61 -12.55 -0.88
N PHE A 148 10.27 -12.56 -0.93
CA PHE A 148 9.47 -13.70 -0.49
C PHE A 148 9.13 -14.70 -1.61
N GLY A 149 9.61 -14.46 -2.85
CA GLY A 149 9.37 -15.34 -3.98
C GLY A 149 7.92 -15.39 -4.44
N ILE A 150 7.13 -14.36 -4.14
CA ILE A 150 5.69 -14.33 -4.45
C ILE A 150 5.31 -13.31 -5.52
N LEU A 151 6.25 -12.55 -6.08
CA LEU A 151 5.97 -11.57 -7.13
C LEU A 151 5.25 -12.19 -8.34
N GLY A 152 5.67 -13.38 -8.77
CA GLY A 152 5.12 -14.07 -9.95
C GLY A 152 3.66 -14.55 -9.82
N TYR A 153 3.05 -14.41 -8.64
CA TYR A 153 1.62 -14.70 -8.49
C TYR A 153 0.73 -13.58 -9.04
N PHE A 154 1.23 -12.34 -9.06
CA PHE A 154 0.44 -11.16 -9.40
C PHE A 154 0.62 -10.75 -10.86
N GLU A 155 -0.49 -10.48 -11.53
CA GLU A 155 -0.48 -10.00 -12.93
C GLU A 155 -0.28 -8.48 -13.01
N ASP A 156 -0.76 -7.74 -12.00
CA ASP A 156 -0.57 -6.30 -11.91
C ASP A 156 -0.43 -5.86 -10.46
N ILE A 157 0.35 -4.79 -10.26
CA ILE A 157 0.58 -4.16 -8.97
C ILE A 157 0.35 -2.66 -9.15
N VAL A 158 -0.77 -2.17 -8.62
CA VAL A 158 -1.12 -0.75 -8.67
C VAL A 158 -0.78 -0.11 -7.34
N VAL A 159 0.16 0.83 -7.37
CA VAL A 159 0.62 1.57 -6.21
C VAL A 159 0.20 3.03 -6.34
N SER A 160 -0.33 3.60 -5.28
CA SER A 160 -0.87 4.96 -5.28
C SER A 160 0.14 6.01 -5.76
N ALA A 161 1.42 5.88 -5.41
CA ALA A 161 2.48 6.80 -5.86
C ALA A 161 2.66 6.81 -7.38
N ASP A 162 2.45 5.67 -8.07
CA ASP A 162 2.65 5.58 -9.52
C ASP A 162 1.48 6.15 -10.32
N VAL A 163 0.28 6.15 -9.72
CA VAL A 163 -0.96 6.54 -10.40
C VAL A 163 -1.57 7.83 -9.87
N ALA A 164 -0.93 8.45 -8.88
CA ALA A 164 -1.38 9.66 -8.20
C ALA A 164 -2.83 9.58 -7.67
N ALA A 165 -3.31 8.37 -7.36
CA ALA A 165 -4.63 8.09 -6.81
C ALA A 165 -4.50 7.09 -5.66
N ARG A 166 -5.28 7.29 -4.57
CA ARG A 166 -5.19 6.43 -3.38
C ARG A 166 -6.54 6.03 -2.84
N LYS A 167 -6.60 4.90 -2.17
CA LYS A 167 -7.75 4.43 -1.39
C LYS A 167 -8.02 5.40 -0.22
N PRO A 168 -9.30 5.65 0.14
CA PRO A 168 -10.53 5.02 -0.34
C PRO A 168 -11.09 5.58 -1.66
N GLY A 169 -10.39 6.51 -2.33
CA GLY A 169 -10.81 7.00 -3.65
C GLY A 169 -10.98 5.85 -4.65
N HIS A 170 -12.04 5.90 -5.43
CA HIS A 170 -12.41 4.83 -6.37
C HIS A 170 -11.48 4.74 -7.58
N GLU A 171 -10.75 5.81 -7.89
CA GLU A 171 -9.90 5.90 -9.09
C GLU A 171 -8.83 4.80 -9.12
N ILE A 172 -8.15 4.56 -8.02
CA ILE A 172 -7.08 3.54 -7.94
C ILE A 172 -7.60 2.12 -8.22
N PHE A 173 -8.81 1.79 -7.75
CA PHE A 173 -9.45 0.50 -8.04
C PHE A 173 -9.82 0.37 -9.52
N ARG A 174 -10.38 1.45 -10.13
CA ARG A 174 -10.72 1.46 -11.56
C ARG A 174 -9.48 1.31 -12.44
N ILE A 175 -8.35 1.93 -12.06
CA ILE A 175 -7.08 1.76 -12.76
C ILE A 175 -6.67 0.28 -12.73
N ALA A 176 -6.72 -0.39 -11.58
CA ALA A 176 -6.37 -1.80 -11.46
C ALA A 176 -7.30 -2.70 -12.28
N LEU A 177 -8.60 -2.46 -12.20
CA LEU A 177 -9.58 -3.21 -12.99
C LEU A 177 -9.37 -3.03 -14.50
N ASN A 178 -9.13 -1.79 -14.95
CA ASN A 178 -8.88 -1.49 -16.36
C ASN A 178 -7.60 -2.15 -16.87
N ARG A 179 -6.50 -2.12 -16.10
CA ARG A 179 -5.25 -2.78 -16.47
C ARG A 179 -5.41 -4.30 -16.61
N LEU A 180 -6.25 -4.88 -15.77
CA LEU A 180 -6.59 -6.30 -15.82
C LEU A 180 -7.72 -6.62 -16.81
N GLY A 181 -8.35 -5.63 -17.45
CA GLY A 181 -9.48 -5.84 -18.35
C GLY A 181 -10.71 -6.44 -17.64
N LEU A 182 -10.97 -6.03 -16.39
CA LEU A 182 -12.04 -6.57 -15.54
C LEU A 182 -13.14 -5.55 -15.33
N THR A 183 -14.36 -6.05 -15.12
CA THR A 183 -15.46 -5.29 -14.53
C THR A 183 -15.41 -5.42 -13.01
N GLU A 184 -16.02 -4.48 -12.30
CA GLU A 184 -16.09 -4.45 -10.84
C GLU A 184 -16.70 -5.75 -10.28
N SER A 185 -17.77 -6.25 -10.89
CA SER A 185 -18.47 -7.47 -10.47
C SER A 185 -17.67 -8.77 -10.72
N ALA A 186 -16.60 -8.70 -11.52
CA ALA A 186 -15.71 -9.83 -11.78
C ALA A 186 -14.54 -9.93 -10.79
N ALA A 187 -14.38 -8.93 -9.90
CA ALA A 187 -13.28 -8.88 -8.95
C ALA A 187 -13.77 -8.95 -7.49
N ALA A 188 -12.96 -9.61 -6.66
CA ALA A 188 -13.07 -9.55 -5.21
C ALA A 188 -11.85 -8.79 -4.64
N TYR A 189 -12.07 -7.96 -3.63
CA TYR A 189 -11.01 -7.24 -2.94
C TYR A 189 -10.82 -7.80 -1.53
N VAL A 190 -9.57 -7.93 -1.11
CA VAL A 190 -9.18 -8.42 0.22
C VAL A 190 -8.33 -7.36 0.89
N GLY A 191 -8.73 -6.88 2.06
CA GLY A 191 -7.96 -5.89 2.80
C GLY A 191 -8.32 -5.85 4.28
N ASP A 192 -7.48 -5.20 5.09
CA ASP A 192 -7.63 -5.11 6.54
C ASP A 192 -8.26 -3.79 7.02
N ASP A 193 -8.16 -2.71 6.25
CA ASP A 193 -8.78 -1.43 6.56
C ASP A 193 -10.23 -1.40 6.07
N PHE A 194 -11.16 -1.27 7.02
CA PHE A 194 -12.58 -1.28 6.67
C PHE A 194 -12.98 -0.16 5.70
N VAL A 195 -12.47 1.04 5.90
CA VAL A 195 -12.84 2.22 5.08
C VAL A 195 -12.13 2.20 3.74
N LYS A 196 -10.82 2.00 3.75
CA LYS A 196 -9.97 2.08 2.54
C LYS A 196 -10.17 0.89 1.62
N ASP A 197 -10.48 -0.28 2.17
CA ASP A 197 -10.54 -1.53 1.41
C ASP A 197 -11.96 -2.02 1.23
N VAL A 198 -12.63 -2.33 2.35
CA VAL A 198 -13.94 -2.99 2.29
C VAL A 198 -15.03 -2.06 1.77
N LYS A 199 -15.17 -0.90 2.40
CA LYS A 199 -16.21 0.07 2.04
C LYS A 199 -16.01 0.58 0.62
N ALA A 200 -14.78 0.99 0.28
CA ALA A 200 -14.47 1.49 -1.06
C ALA A 200 -14.71 0.45 -2.16
N ALA A 201 -14.35 -0.83 -1.94
CA ALA A 201 -14.65 -1.90 -2.88
C ALA A 201 -16.16 -2.16 -3.02
N LYS A 202 -16.90 -2.15 -1.90
CA LYS A 202 -18.37 -2.31 -1.91
C LYS A 202 -19.09 -1.18 -2.63
N GLU A 203 -18.63 0.06 -2.47
CA GLU A 203 -19.17 1.23 -3.19
C GLU A 203 -18.98 1.13 -4.71
N LEU A 204 -17.99 0.35 -5.16
CA LEU A 204 -17.76 0.01 -6.56
C LEU A 204 -18.49 -1.26 -7.01
N ASN A 205 -19.36 -1.86 -6.19
CA ASN A 205 -20.00 -3.14 -6.47
C ASN A 205 -19.06 -4.33 -6.64
N MET A 206 -17.83 -4.23 -6.14
CA MET A 206 -16.94 -5.37 -6.01
C MET A 206 -17.38 -6.27 -4.83
N ARG A 207 -16.99 -7.54 -4.85
CA ARG A 207 -17.01 -8.33 -3.62
C ARG A 207 -15.87 -7.88 -2.72
N ALA A 208 -16.11 -7.87 -1.39
CA ALA A 208 -15.13 -7.48 -0.42
C ALA A 208 -14.99 -8.51 0.70
N ILE A 209 -13.76 -8.95 0.94
CA ILE A 209 -13.37 -9.78 2.07
C ILE A 209 -12.65 -8.90 3.08
N TRP A 210 -13.16 -8.82 4.28
CA TRP A 210 -12.48 -8.12 5.35
C TRP A 210 -11.55 -9.08 6.11
N TYR A 211 -10.24 -8.87 5.97
CA TYR A 211 -9.21 -9.60 6.70
C TYR A 211 -9.03 -8.98 8.10
N ARG A 212 -9.28 -9.75 9.16
CA ARG A 212 -9.30 -9.28 10.55
C ARG A 212 -8.53 -10.18 11.50
N PRO A 213 -7.21 -10.32 11.38
CA PRO A 213 -6.45 -11.23 12.26
C PRO A 213 -6.56 -10.87 13.73
N ASN A 214 -6.77 -9.59 14.06
CA ASN A 214 -6.82 -9.08 15.43
C ASN A 214 -8.24 -8.78 15.94
N GLY A 215 -9.30 -9.23 15.23
CA GLY A 215 -10.68 -9.09 15.69
C GLY A 215 -11.21 -7.65 15.75
N SER A 216 -10.72 -6.73 14.90
CA SER A 216 -11.23 -5.35 14.79
C SER A 216 -12.76 -5.32 14.64
N ARG A 217 -13.43 -4.28 15.13
CA ARG A 217 -14.89 -4.14 15.07
C ARG A 217 -15.29 -3.22 13.93
N LEU A 218 -16.50 -3.46 13.38
CA LEU A 218 -17.12 -2.51 12.46
C LEU A 218 -17.21 -1.13 13.12
N PRO A 219 -16.95 -0.05 12.36
CA PRO A 219 -17.20 1.29 12.86
C PRO A 219 -18.64 1.45 13.35
N PRO A 220 -18.89 2.15 14.45
CA PRO A 220 -20.25 2.40 14.94
C PRO A 220 -21.11 3.09 13.88
N GLY A 221 -22.34 2.60 13.69
CA GLY A 221 -23.28 3.17 12.73
C GLY A 221 -23.03 2.81 11.26
N GLU A 222 -22.01 2.03 10.95
CA GLU A 222 -21.73 1.62 9.57
C GLU A 222 -22.75 0.61 9.06
N SER A 223 -23.32 0.89 7.90
CA SER A 223 -24.34 0.04 7.24
C SER A 223 -23.74 -0.91 6.20
N VAL A 224 -22.58 -0.58 5.63
CA VAL A 224 -21.89 -1.44 4.66
C VAL A 224 -21.44 -2.74 5.33
N ARG A 225 -21.63 -3.85 4.63
CA ARG A 225 -21.20 -5.18 5.11
C ARG A 225 -20.26 -5.79 4.09
N PRO A 226 -19.14 -6.39 4.54
CA PRO A 226 -18.30 -7.23 3.68
C PRO A 226 -19.10 -8.47 3.23
N ASP A 227 -18.73 -9.04 2.10
CA ASP A 227 -19.30 -10.32 1.63
C ASP A 227 -18.77 -11.51 2.47
N ALA A 228 -17.59 -11.35 3.06
CA ALA A 228 -17.03 -12.27 4.02
C ALA A 228 -16.08 -11.57 4.99
N VAL A 229 -15.90 -12.17 6.16
CA VAL A 229 -14.89 -11.79 7.15
C VAL A 229 -14.02 -13.00 7.39
N VAL A 230 -12.71 -12.83 7.30
CA VAL A 230 -11.73 -13.88 7.55
C VAL A 230 -10.70 -13.41 8.58
N THR A 231 -10.19 -14.33 9.37
CA THR A 231 -9.16 -14.07 10.38
C THR A 231 -7.81 -14.70 10.02
N SER A 232 -7.80 -15.55 8.99
CA SER A 232 -6.62 -16.21 8.45
C SER A 232 -6.76 -16.38 6.94
N HIS A 233 -5.62 -16.37 6.22
CA HIS A 233 -5.58 -16.44 4.75
C HIS A 233 -6.01 -17.80 4.19
N ASP A 234 -5.86 -18.89 4.95
CA ASP A 234 -6.32 -20.24 4.55
C ASP A 234 -7.84 -20.35 4.39
N GLN A 235 -8.60 -19.40 4.93
CA GLN A 235 -10.04 -19.32 4.76
C GLN A 235 -10.46 -18.77 3.37
N ILE A 236 -9.55 -18.08 2.64
CA ILE A 236 -9.89 -17.40 1.39
C ILE A 236 -10.07 -18.36 0.22
N PRO A 237 -9.19 -19.36 -0.06
CA PRO A 237 -9.39 -20.26 -1.18
C PRO A 237 -10.69 -21.07 -1.12
N PRO A 238 -11.11 -21.67 0.04
CA PRO A 238 -12.41 -22.34 0.10
C PRO A 238 -13.60 -21.41 -0.12
N LEU A 239 -13.50 -20.15 0.33
CA LEU A 239 -14.51 -19.12 0.07
C LEU A 239 -14.57 -18.78 -1.42
N ALA A 240 -13.43 -18.60 -2.07
CA ALA A 240 -13.34 -18.34 -3.51
C ALA A 240 -13.97 -19.48 -4.30
N ALA A 241 -13.68 -20.73 -3.96
CA ALA A 241 -14.27 -21.92 -4.60
C ALA A 241 -15.81 -21.90 -4.53
N LYS A 242 -16.40 -21.50 -3.40
CA LYS A 242 -17.86 -21.34 -3.27
C LYS A 242 -18.42 -20.25 -4.19
N TRP A 243 -17.66 -19.16 -4.43
CA TRP A 243 -18.09 -18.06 -5.30
C TRP A 243 -17.96 -18.38 -6.79
N LEU A 244 -17.20 -19.41 -7.15
CA LEU A 244 -17.04 -19.91 -8.50
C LEU A 244 -18.10 -20.97 -8.85
N SER A 245 -18.65 -21.65 -7.85
CA SER A 245 -19.71 -22.63 -8.07
C SER A 245 -20.98 -21.91 -8.56
N PRO A 246 -21.71 -22.45 -9.57
CA PRO A 246 -23.04 -21.96 -9.89
C PRO A 246 -23.90 -21.99 -8.64
N LEU A 247 -24.70 -20.95 -8.44
CA LEU A 247 -25.78 -21.00 -7.45
C LEU A 247 -26.78 -22.06 -7.94
N ASP A 248 -26.92 -23.15 -7.18
CA ASP A 248 -27.97 -24.16 -7.37
C ASP A 248 -29.36 -23.52 -7.24
#